data_913e9e875c3df1ff287df0b853826bef
#
_entry.id   913e9e875c3df1ff287df0b853826bef
#
_cell.length_a   1.000
_cell.length_b   1.000
_cell.length_c   1.000
_cell.angle_alpha   90.00
_cell.angle_beta   90.00
_cell.angle_gamma   90.00
#
_symmetry.space_group_name_H-M   'P 1'
#
loop_
_entity.id
_entity.type
_entity.pdbx_description
1 polymer ?
#
loop_
_entity_poly.entity_id
_entity_poly.type
_entity_poly.pdbx_seq_one_letter_code
_entity_poly.pdbx_strand_id
1 'polypeptide(L)'
;MNAFPRLNWLLLLCTLPLVAAEPAAPASSAPTNDTAWLQAKGTLLFHDAFEREETGNGLKGIGNGWESATADRIPKIKQVDLDAGIMKIASATKEAGHAAHIHHDAGFADGGVIVRFKFPGLNKAENLQLGFVDRELKDVWAGHLCYAILSQTDLTLTDRKTGSMNLAVKKKHADDAAAKRKPDPEFEAMLKTKTQVTPLKADTEWHVLTLVTEGYEMRFSLDGKPVAAHRSPGYAHDMKRWFSFLANSTVWIDDVKIYKVR
;
A
#
# COMPACT_ATOMS: atom_id res chain seq x y z
N MET A 1 -76.56 15.91 29.47
CA MET A 1 -75.43 16.83 29.04
C MET A 1 -74.14 16.10 29.18
N ASN A 2 -73.73 15.46 28.10
CA ASN A 2 -72.49 14.67 28.08
C ASN A 2 -71.39 15.43 27.26
N ALA A 3 -70.38 15.84 27.90
CA ALA A 3 -69.24 16.50 27.28
C ALA A 3 -68.21 15.43 26.78
N PHE A 4 -67.89 15.42 25.48
CA PHE A 4 -66.85 14.61 24.90
C PHE A 4 -65.48 15.35 25.00
N PRO A 5 -64.38 14.68 25.37
CA PRO A 5 -63.04 15.29 25.34
C PRO A 5 -62.52 15.30 23.90
N ARG A 6 -61.98 16.44 23.51
CA ARG A 6 -61.26 16.64 22.24
C ARG A 6 -59.87 16.01 22.32
N LEU A 7 -59.59 15.01 21.48
CA LEU A 7 -58.30 14.37 21.31
C LEU A 7 -57.43 15.24 20.37
N ASN A 8 -56.44 15.92 20.94
CA ASN A 8 -55.43 16.64 20.16
C ASN A 8 -54.39 15.66 19.59
N TRP A 9 -54.40 15.50 18.28
CA TRP A 9 -53.37 14.78 17.56
C TRP A 9 -52.16 15.72 17.36
N LEU A 10 -51.08 15.49 18.09
CA LEU A 10 -49.79 16.08 17.82
C LEU A 10 -49.16 15.33 16.64
N LEU A 11 -49.09 15.99 15.48
CA LEU A 11 -48.29 15.51 14.36
C LEU A 11 -46.81 15.71 14.67
N LEU A 12 -46.11 14.62 14.98
CA LEU A 12 -44.65 14.61 15.13
C LEU A 12 -44.04 14.58 13.71
N LEU A 13 -43.59 15.72 13.21
CA LEU A 13 -42.78 15.77 11.97
C LEU A 13 -41.40 15.19 12.28
N CYS A 14 -41.16 13.94 11.90
CA CYS A 14 -39.83 13.37 11.81
C CYS A 14 -39.11 13.99 10.61
N THR A 15 -38.20 14.95 10.86
CA THR A 15 -37.24 15.41 9.86
C THR A 15 -36.12 14.39 9.76
N LEU A 16 -36.14 13.55 8.72
CA LEU A 16 -34.99 12.71 8.38
C LEU A 16 -33.85 13.61 7.89
N PRO A 17 -32.63 13.44 8.41
CA PRO A 17 -31.50 14.16 7.86
C PRO A 17 -31.26 13.71 6.42
N LEU A 18 -31.27 14.65 5.50
CA LEU A 18 -30.89 14.45 4.11
C LEU A 18 -29.39 14.18 4.11
N VAL A 19 -29.00 12.91 4.01
CA VAL A 19 -27.61 12.54 3.76
C VAL A 19 -27.29 13.00 2.34
N ALA A 20 -26.55 14.08 2.21
CA ALA A 20 -26.06 14.54 0.93
C ALA A 20 -25.20 13.42 0.32
N ALA A 21 -25.62 12.90 -0.83
CA ALA A 21 -24.80 11.99 -1.62
C ALA A 21 -23.48 12.71 -1.97
N GLU A 22 -22.38 12.11 -1.60
CA GLU A 22 -21.04 12.62 -1.96
C GLU A 22 -20.97 12.69 -3.50
N PRO A 23 -20.55 13.82 -4.09
CA PRO A 23 -20.50 13.93 -5.54
C PRO A 23 -19.59 12.86 -6.12
N ALA A 24 -20.06 12.10 -7.09
CA ALA A 24 -19.28 11.14 -7.83
C ALA A 24 -18.03 11.86 -8.39
N ALA A 25 -16.83 11.44 -7.96
CA ALA A 25 -15.60 12.05 -8.40
C ALA A 25 -15.50 11.94 -9.94
N PRO A 26 -15.07 13.00 -10.65
CA PRO A 26 -14.92 12.97 -12.09
C PRO A 26 -14.00 11.82 -12.50
N ALA A 27 -14.32 11.15 -13.59
CA ALA A 27 -13.47 10.12 -14.18
C ALA A 27 -12.10 10.74 -14.46
N SER A 28 -11.07 10.24 -13.81
CA SER A 28 -9.69 10.68 -14.04
C SER A 28 -9.26 10.22 -15.44
N SER A 29 -8.84 11.13 -16.29
CA SER A 29 -8.05 10.78 -17.47
C SER A 29 -6.64 10.42 -16.98
N ALA A 30 -6.43 9.17 -16.58
CA ALA A 30 -5.12 8.70 -16.16
C ALA A 30 -4.10 8.99 -17.27
N PRO A 31 -2.88 9.46 -16.94
CA PRO A 31 -1.85 9.67 -17.94
C PRO A 31 -1.53 8.36 -18.66
N THR A 32 -1.26 8.44 -19.96
CA THR A 32 -0.93 7.26 -20.77
C THR A 32 0.43 6.65 -20.41
N ASN A 33 1.24 7.36 -19.63
CA ASN A 33 2.55 6.91 -19.14
C ASN A 33 2.86 7.55 -17.78
N ASP A 34 2.64 6.81 -16.69
CA ASP A 34 2.89 7.27 -15.32
C ASP A 34 4.37 7.58 -15.06
N THR A 35 5.28 6.87 -15.68
CA THR A 35 6.74 7.13 -15.55
C THR A 35 7.09 8.51 -16.08
N ALA A 36 6.68 8.82 -17.32
CA ALA A 36 6.92 10.12 -17.92
C ALA A 36 6.18 11.24 -17.15
N TRP A 37 4.96 10.98 -16.71
CA TRP A 37 4.18 11.92 -15.91
C TRP A 37 4.89 12.25 -14.58
N LEU A 38 5.36 11.21 -13.85
CA LEU A 38 6.03 11.39 -12.57
C LEU A 38 7.36 12.14 -12.72
N GLN A 39 8.13 11.84 -13.79
CA GLN A 39 9.36 12.54 -14.09
C GLN A 39 9.15 14.01 -14.50
N ALA A 40 8.05 14.31 -15.18
CA ALA A 40 7.74 15.67 -15.63
C ALA A 40 7.10 16.55 -14.53
N LYS A 41 6.32 15.96 -13.63
CA LYS A 41 5.55 16.67 -12.60
C LYS A 41 6.18 16.61 -11.21
N GLY A 42 6.95 15.57 -10.93
CA GLY A 42 7.55 15.33 -9.63
C GLY A 42 8.92 15.97 -9.47
N THR A 43 9.25 16.30 -8.23
CA THR A 43 10.62 16.62 -7.82
C THR A 43 11.27 15.31 -7.35
N LEU A 44 12.41 14.96 -7.91
CA LEU A 44 13.19 13.80 -7.46
C LEU A 44 13.71 14.06 -6.05
N LEU A 45 13.26 13.26 -5.08
CA LEU A 45 13.71 13.32 -3.69
C LEU A 45 14.89 12.41 -3.43
N PHE A 46 14.89 11.24 -4.07
CA PHE A 46 15.87 10.20 -3.82
C PHE A 46 16.12 9.36 -5.06
N HIS A 47 17.38 8.93 -5.24
CA HIS A 47 17.80 7.99 -6.26
C HIS A 47 18.88 7.08 -5.69
N ASP A 48 18.75 5.78 -5.93
CA ASP A 48 19.75 4.78 -5.57
C ASP A 48 19.85 3.71 -6.66
N ALA A 49 21.07 3.56 -7.19
CA ALA A 49 21.45 2.51 -8.13
C ALA A 49 22.25 1.38 -7.44
N PHE A 50 22.34 1.41 -6.11
CA PHE A 50 22.99 0.40 -5.26
C PHE A 50 24.47 0.11 -5.59
N GLU A 51 25.15 1.04 -6.25
CA GLU A 51 26.59 0.95 -6.62
C GLU A 51 27.49 1.13 -5.39
N ARG A 52 27.31 0.28 -4.38
CA ARG A 52 28.08 0.24 -3.15
C ARG A 52 27.92 -1.11 -2.45
N GLU A 53 28.71 -1.34 -1.42
CA GLU A 53 28.49 -2.40 -0.45
C GLU A 53 27.49 -1.97 0.63
N GLU A 54 26.75 -2.92 1.20
CA GLU A 54 25.88 -2.63 2.34
C GLU A 54 26.69 -2.32 3.60
N THR A 55 26.10 -1.46 4.45
CA THR A 55 26.59 -1.25 5.82
C THR A 55 25.91 -2.23 6.77
N GLY A 56 26.55 -2.56 7.91
CA GLY A 56 25.95 -3.41 8.94
C GLY A 56 25.62 -4.83 8.47
N ASN A 57 26.34 -5.37 7.50
CA ASN A 57 26.15 -6.72 6.94
C ASN A 57 24.73 -6.95 6.35
N GLY A 58 24.06 -5.91 5.87
CA GLY A 58 22.69 -6.01 5.34
C GLY A 58 21.64 -6.43 6.36
N LEU A 59 21.98 -6.42 7.65
CA LEU A 59 21.05 -6.78 8.73
C LEU A 59 20.16 -5.60 9.12
N LYS A 60 20.73 -4.44 9.40
CA LYS A 60 19.98 -3.25 9.81
C LYS A 60 20.26 -2.05 8.91
N GLY A 61 21.50 -1.60 8.87
CA GLY A 61 21.95 -0.54 7.99
C GLY A 61 22.30 -1.11 6.63
N ILE A 62 21.63 -0.65 5.58
CA ILE A 62 21.88 -1.06 4.20
C ILE A 62 22.74 0.00 3.49
N GLY A 63 22.82 1.20 4.06
CA GLY A 63 23.46 2.37 3.50
C GLY A 63 22.49 3.24 2.69
N ASN A 64 22.92 4.47 2.43
CA ASN A 64 22.17 5.48 1.68
C ASN A 64 20.74 5.71 2.21
N GLY A 65 20.55 5.66 3.55
CA GLY A 65 19.23 5.88 4.18
C GLY A 65 18.28 4.68 4.16
N TRP A 66 18.63 3.57 3.54
CA TRP A 66 17.84 2.35 3.63
C TRP A 66 18.02 1.64 4.97
N GLU A 67 16.93 1.15 5.52
CA GLU A 67 16.92 0.38 6.77
C GLU A 67 16.02 -0.85 6.66
N SER A 68 16.33 -1.90 7.45
CA SER A 68 15.45 -3.05 7.63
C SER A 68 14.63 -2.92 8.91
N ALA A 69 13.30 -2.91 8.78
CA ALA A 69 12.38 -2.94 9.92
C ALA A 69 12.25 -4.33 10.56
N THR A 70 12.83 -5.37 9.97
CA THR A 70 12.75 -6.76 10.42
C THR A 70 14.07 -7.31 10.93
N ALA A 71 15.16 -6.57 10.84
CA ALA A 71 16.50 -7.00 11.28
C ALA A 71 16.54 -7.39 12.77
N ASP A 72 15.88 -6.62 13.63
CA ASP A 72 15.86 -6.90 15.08
C ASP A 72 15.04 -8.17 15.42
N ARG A 73 14.14 -8.61 14.55
CA ARG A 73 13.36 -9.85 14.76
C ARG A 73 14.15 -11.09 14.38
N ILE A 74 15.06 -10.95 13.42
CA ILE A 74 15.79 -12.06 12.85
C ILE A 74 17.27 -11.66 12.69
N PRO A 75 17.98 -11.40 13.78
CA PRO A 75 19.30 -10.79 13.74
C PRO A 75 20.40 -11.69 13.13
N LYS A 76 20.09 -12.97 12.89
CA LYS A 76 21.04 -13.94 12.30
C LYS A 76 20.87 -14.14 10.80
N ILE A 77 19.83 -13.53 10.19
CA ILE A 77 19.53 -13.71 8.77
C ILE A 77 19.82 -12.41 8.04
N LYS A 78 20.80 -12.43 7.13
CA LYS A 78 21.06 -11.35 6.19
C LYS A 78 19.87 -11.22 5.24
N GLN A 79 19.11 -10.14 5.35
CA GLN A 79 17.88 -9.93 4.54
C GLN A 79 18.16 -9.19 3.25
N VAL A 80 19.27 -8.45 3.19
CA VAL A 80 19.68 -7.68 2.03
C VAL A 80 21.14 -7.95 1.75
N ASP A 81 21.47 -8.13 0.48
CA ASP A 81 22.81 -8.28 -0.06
C ASP A 81 22.95 -7.30 -1.22
N LEU A 82 23.87 -6.34 -1.11
CA LEU A 82 24.21 -5.45 -2.21
C LEU A 82 25.38 -6.07 -2.98
N ASP A 83 25.13 -6.39 -4.24
CA ASP A 83 26.12 -7.02 -5.09
C ASP A 83 25.97 -6.55 -6.53
N ALA A 84 27.05 -6.02 -7.10
CA ALA A 84 27.12 -5.54 -8.48
C ALA A 84 25.99 -4.55 -8.86
N GLY A 85 25.71 -3.56 -8.00
CA GLY A 85 24.67 -2.57 -8.23
C GLY A 85 23.24 -3.08 -8.05
N ILE A 86 23.05 -4.23 -7.37
CA ILE A 86 21.74 -4.85 -7.16
C ILE A 86 21.50 -5.04 -5.67
N MET A 87 20.36 -4.59 -5.19
CA MET A 87 19.85 -4.97 -3.88
C MET A 87 19.09 -6.30 -3.99
N LYS A 88 19.71 -7.37 -3.52
CA LYS A 88 19.12 -8.71 -3.45
C LYS A 88 18.41 -8.87 -2.11
N ILE A 89 17.08 -8.87 -2.12
CA ILE A 89 16.28 -9.11 -0.93
C ILE A 89 16.10 -10.61 -0.77
N ALA A 90 16.49 -11.16 0.38
CA ALA A 90 16.37 -12.59 0.65
C ALA A 90 14.92 -13.00 0.92
N SER A 91 14.58 -14.22 0.50
CA SER A 91 13.32 -14.85 0.85
C SER A 91 13.14 -14.95 2.36
N ALA A 92 11.91 -14.72 2.83
CA ALA A 92 11.57 -14.99 4.22
C ALA A 92 11.70 -16.48 4.51
N THR A 93 12.41 -16.84 5.57
CA THR A 93 12.47 -18.22 6.07
C THR A 93 11.33 -18.48 7.03
N LYS A 94 11.06 -19.76 7.35
CA LYS A 94 10.06 -20.12 8.38
C LYS A 94 10.44 -19.56 9.75
N GLU A 95 11.73 -19.53 10.05
CA GLU A 95 12.28 -18.99 11.31
C GLU A 95 12.09 -17.47 11.37
N ALA A 96 12.06 -16.81 10.23
CA ALA A 96 11.80 -15.39 10.13
C ALA A 96 10.39 -15.04 10.62
N GLY A 97 9.40 -15.88 10.33
CA GLY A 97 8.00 -15.61 10.68
C GLY A 97 7.46 -14.31 10.10
N HIS A 98 8.22 -13.66 9.21
CA HIS A 98 7.94 -12.35 8.66
C HIS A 98 8.68 -12.14 7.34
N ALA A 99 8.06 -11.45 6.37
CA ALA A 99 8.71 -11.00 5.15
C ALA A 99 9.83 -9.99 5.47
N ALA A 100 10.87 -9.93 4.65
CA ALA A 100 11.85 -8.86 4.71
C ALA A 100 11.13 -7.53 4.45
N HIS A 101 11.32 -6.55 5.35
CA HIS A 101 10.71 -5.22 5.25
C HIS A 101 11.80 -4.16 5.23
N ILE A 102 12.08 -3.66 4.04
CA ILE A 102 13.11 -2.67 3.76
C ILE A 102 12.41 -1.34 3.49
N HIS A 103 12.90 -0.24 4.07
CA HIS A 103 12.28 1.06 3.89
C HIS A 103 13.29 2.19 3.74
N HIS A 104 12.83 3.27 3.13
CA HIS A 104 13.53 4.54 2.96
C HIS A 104 12.56 5.70 3.17
N ASP A 105 13.06 6.86 3.56
CA ASP A 105 12.24 8.06 3.68
C ASP A 105 11.62 8.45 2.33
N ALA A 106 10.36 8.86 2.36
CA ALA A 106 9.62 9.34 1.21
C ALA A 106 9.21 10.82 1.35
N GLY A 107 8.46 11.16 2.40
CA GLY A 107 8.22 12.55 2.80
C GLY A 107 7.32 13.35 1.84
N PHE A 108 6.19 12.77 1.37
CA PHE A 108 5.25 13.46 0.48
C PHE A 108 3.79 13.12 0.78
N ALA A 109 2.87 14.01 0.34
CA ALA A 109 1.44 13.71 0.30
C ALA A 109 1.06 12.98 -0.99
N ASP A 110 1.42 13.55 -2.15
CA ASP A 110 1.27 12.95 -3.47
C ASP A 110 2.63 12.79 -4.12
N GLY A 111 2.83 11.67 -4.78
CA GLY A 111 4.11 11.32 -5.37
C GLY A 111 4.14 9.86 -5.80
N GLY A 112 5.33 9.34 -6.00
CA GLY A 112 5.47 7.95 -6.42
C GLY A 112 6.89 7.49 -6.51
N VAL A 113 7.03 6.25 -6.97
CA VAL A 113 8.34 5.59 -7.12
C VAL A 113 8.45 4.96 -8.49
N ILE A 114 9.67 4.94 -9.01
CA ILE A 114 10.07 4.16 -10.18
C ILE A 114 11.11 3.17 -9.69
N VAL A 115 10.90 1.89 -9.97
CA VAL A 115 11.75 0.79 -9.48
C VAL A 115 12.05 -0.17 -10.62
N ARG A 116 13.32 -0.48 -10.82
CA ARG A 116 13.74 -1.58 -11.67
C ARG A 116 13.89 -2.84 -10.81
N PHE A 117 13.19 -3.90 -11.16
CA PHE A 117 13.15 -5.12 -10.36
C PHE A 117 13.16 -6.38 -11.23
N LYS A 118 13.46 -7.52 -10.58
CA LYS A 118 13.44 -8.85 -11.20
C LYS A 118 13.07 -9.90 -10.16
N PHE A 119 12.23 -10.86 -10.54
CA PHE A 119 12.11 -12.13 -9.84
C PHE A 119 13.15 -13.10 -10.37
N PRO A 120 14.15 -13.53 -9.59
CA PRO A 120 15.18 -14.45 -10.09
C PRO A 120 14.67 -15.88 -10.35
N GLY A 121 13.45 -16.20 -9.91
CA GLY A 121 12.77 -17.47 -10.11
C GLY A 121 11.26 -17.30 -10.12
N LEU A 122 10.54 -18.34 -10.53
CA LEU A 122 9.07 -18.37 -10.54
C LEU A 122 8.56 -19.35 -9.47
N ASN A 123 8.18 -18.82 -8.32
CA ASN A 123 7.51 -19.57 -7.26
C ASN A 123 6.16 -18.88 -6.96
N LYS A 124 5.05 -19.59 -7.06
CA LYS A 124 3.70 -19.03 -6.90
C LYS A 124 3.44 -18.35 -5.56
N ALA A 125 4.23 -18.67 -4.54
CA ALA A 125 4.12 -18.02 -3.22
C ALA A 125 4.87 -16.67 -3.17
N GLU A 126 5.66 -16.36 -4.20
CA GLU A 126 6.51 -15.18 -4.24
C GLU A 126 5.72 -13.93 -4.60
N ASN A 127 5.96 -12.87 -3.87
CA ASN A 127 5.43 -11.55 -4.18
C ASN A 127 6.38 -10.44 -3.72
N LEU A 128 6.30 -9.32 -4.42
CA LEU A 128 6.90 -8.05 -4.05
C LEU A 128 5.78 -7.09 -3.68
N GLN A 129 5.79 -6.58 -2.46
CA GLN A 129 4.88 -5.53 -2.04
C GLN A 129 5.65 -4.21 -1.97
N LEU A 130 5.11 -3.20 -2.63
CA LEU A 130 5.58 -1.83 -2.54
C LEU A 130 4.51 -1.00 -1.86
N GLY A 131 4.89 -0.16 -0.91
CA GLY A 131 3.88 0.60 -0.19
C GLY A 131 4.41 1.81 0.53
N PHE A 132 3.46 2.60 1.04
CA PHE A 132 3.75 3.77 1.84
C PHE A 132 3.28 3.57 3.27
N VAL A 133 4.08 4.10 4.19
CA VAL A 133 3.90 3.91 5.64
C VAL A 133 4.03 5.25 6.36
N ASP A 134 3.18 5.46 7.37
CA ASP A 134 3.33 6.54 8.35
C ASP A 134 3.12 5.98 9.76
N ARG A 135 4.20 5.72 10.49
CA ARG A 135 4.15 5.20 11.86
C ARG A 135 3.67 6.22 12.90
N GLU A 136 3.54 7.48 12.53
CA GLU A 136 2.92 8.48 13.40
C GLU A 136 1.40 8.37 13.43
N LEU A 137 0.80 7.75 12.41
CA LEU A 137 -0.62 7.48 12.34
C LEU A 137 -1.00 6.34 13.31
N LYS A 138 -1.70 6.66 14.40
CA LYS A 138 -1.93 5.75 15.53
C LYS A 138 -3.19 4.87 15.39
N ASP A 139 -4.08 5.20 14.48
CA ASP A 139 -5.31 4.43 14.19
C ASP A 139 -5.12 3.37 13.10
N VAL A 140 -3.89 3.23 12.58
CA VAL A 140 -3.53 2.23 11.58
C VAL A 140 -2.39 1.35 12.10
N TRP A 141 -2.57 0.02 11.99
CA TRP A 141 -1.59 -0.95 12.44
C TRP A 141 -0.24 -0.74 11.75
N ALA A 142 0.81 -0.49 12.54
CA ALA A 142 2.17 -0.20 12.09
C ALA A 142 2.26 0.92 11.04
N GLY A 143 1.22 1.77 10.91
CA GLY A 143 1.18 2.88 9.96
C GLY A 143 1.06 2.47 8.49
N HIS A 144 0.69 1.23 8.17
CA HIS A 144 0.55 0.77 6.78
C HIS A 144 -0.59 1.49 6.07
N LEU A 145 -0.27 2.40 5.12
CA LEU A 145 -1.26 3.20 4.41
C LEU A 145 -1.85 2.47 3.20
N CYS A 146 -0.99 2.06 2.27
CA CYS A 146 -1.40 1.46 1.01
C CYS A 146 -0.27 0.65 0.39
N TYR A 147 -0.63 -0.36 -0.42
CA TYR A 147 0.34 -1.25 -1.08
C TYR A 147 -0.10 -1.63 -2.49
N ALA A 148 0.88 -1.73 -3.38
CA ALA A 148 0.83 -2.53 -4.59
C ALA A 148 1.51 -3.87 -4.28
N ILE A 149 0.83 -4.98 -4.51
CA ILE A 149 1.32 -6.33 -4.27
C ILE A 149 1.40 -7.03 -5.61
N LEU A 150 2.62 -7.21 -6.10
CA LEU A 150 2.89 -7.89 -7.35
C LEU A 150 3.24 -9.34 -7.06
N SER A 151 2.40 -10.25 -7.53
CA SER A 151 2.65 -11.69 -7.58
C SER A 151 3.04 -12.10 -9.00
N GLN A 152 3.22 -13.39 -9.22
CA GLN A 152 3.48 -13.91 -10.57
C GLN A 152 2.24 -13.97 -11.45
N THR A 153 1.05 -13.89 -10.88
CA THR A 153 -0.23 -14.07 -11.58
C THR A 153 -1.13 -12.86 -11.56
N ASP A 154 -0.88 -11.93 -10.64
CA ASP A 154 -1.73 -10.76 -10.44
C ASP A 154 -1.01 -9.59 -9.78
N LEU A 155 -1.61 -8.43 -9.95
CA LEU A 155 -1.32 -7.21 -9.22
C LEU A 155 -2.50 -6.85 -8.35
N THR A 156 -2.26 -6.64 -7.06
CA THR A 156 -3.26 -6.16 -6.12
C THR A 156 -2.91 -4.73 -5.67
N LEU A 157 -3.82 -3.78 -5.88
CA LEU A 157 -3.76 -2.44 -5.28
C LEU A 157 -4.68 -2.42 -4.06
N THR A 158 -4.17 -2.01 -2.89
CA THR A 158 -4.93 -2.08 -1.65
C THR A 158 -4.77 -0.83 -0.77
N ASP A 159 -5.90 -0.27 -0.36
CA ASP A 159 -6.01 0.72 0.71
C ASP A 159 -6.02 -0.01 2.04
N ARG A 160 -4.92 0.06 2.76
CA ARG A 160 -4.79 -0.54 4.09
C ARG A 160 -5.20 0.40 5.20
N LYS A 161 -5.07 1.72 4.98
CA LYS A 161 -5.39 2.75 5.96
C LYS A 161 -6.86 2.74 6.39
N THR A 162 -7.78 2.63 5.42
CA THR A 162 -9.23 2.53 5.70
C THR A 162 -9.76 1.10 5.59
N GLY A 163 -8.89 0.16 5.22
CA GLY A 163 -9.17 -1.27 5.09
C GLY A 163 -8.55 -2.11 6.21
N SER A 164 -7.90 -3.19 5.83
CA SER A 164 -7.46 -4.27 6.73
C SER A 164 -6.47 -3.87 7.83
N MET A 165 -5.78 -2.74 7.72
CA MET A 165 -4.84 -2.27 8.75
C MET A 165 -5.44 -1.17 9.65
N ASN A 166 -6.66 -0.70 9.38
CA ASN A 166 -7.38 0.18 10.29
C ASN A 166 -7.67 -0.54 11.62
N LEU A 167 -7.35 0.07 12.76
CA LEU A 167 -7.48 -0.57 14.07
C LEU A 167 -8.94 -0.83 14.45
N ALA A 168 -9.89 0.01 14.03
CA ALA A 168 -11.32 -0.23 14.27
C ALA A 168 -11.82 -1.44 13.45
N VAL A 169 -11.36 -1.60 12.21
CA VAL A 169 -11.64 -2.78 11.37
C VAL A 169 -11.08 -4.05 12.03
N LYS A 170 -9.81 -4.00 12.44
CA LYS A 170 -9.17 -5.15 13.12
C LYS A 170 -9.89 -5.50 14.42
N LYS A 171 -10.28 -4.49 15.21
CA LYS A 171 -11.02 -4.69 16.45
C LYS A 171 -12.38 -5.33 16.17
N LYS A 172 -13.15 -4.83 15.19
CA LYS A 172 -14.44 -5.43 14.83
C LYS A 172 -14.30 -6.91 14.47
N HIS A 173 -13.32 -7.28 13.63
CA HIS A 173 -13.06 -8.67 13.26
C HIS A 173 -12.69 -9.52 14.49
N ALA A 174 -11.86 -9.00 15.40
CA ALA A 174 -11.48 -9.70 16.62
C ALA A 174 -12.69 -9.92 17.57
N ASP A 175 -13.51 -8.87 17.75
CA ASP A 175 -14.73 -8.95 18.58
C ASP A 175 -15.75 -9.93 18.00
N ASP A 176 -15.92 -9.95 16.66
CA ASP A 176 -16.83 -10.89 15.98
C ASP A 176 -16.33 -12.33 16.13
N ALA A 177 -15.03 -12.56 15.96
CA ALA A 177 -14.41 -13.87 16.14
C ALA A 177 -14.56 -14.37 17.59
N ALA A 178 -14.26 -13.52 18.59
CA ALA A 178 -14.38 -13.84 20.00
C ALA A 178 -15.83 -14.19 20.38
N ALA A 179 -16.79 -13.49 19.83
CA ALA A 179 -18.22 -13.73 20.03
C ALA A 179 -18.80 -14.82 19.11
N LYS A 180 -17.97 -15.48 18.28
CA LYS A 180 -18.37 -16.46 17.26
C LYS A 180 -19.50 -15.94 16.35
N ARG A 181 -19.52 -14.63 16.08
CA ARG A 181 -20.47 -14.01 15.13
C ARG A 181 -20.00 -14.25 13.70
N LYS A 182 -20.95 -14.40 12.78
CA LYS A 182 -20.64 -14.36 11.34
C LYS A 182 -20.21 -12.95 10.97
N PRO A 183 -19.27 -12.81 10.01
CA PRO A 183 -18.96 -11.50 9.45
C PRO A 183 -20.21 -10.80 8.92
N ASP A 184 -20.29 -9.51 9.17
CA ASP A 184 -21.35 -8.65 8.65
C ASP A 184 -21.18 -8.51 7.12
N PRO A 185 -22.15 -8.95 6.29
CA PRO A 185 -21.97 -8.96 4.83
C PRO A 185 -21.79 -7.57 4.22
N GLU A 186 -22.44 -6.53 4.76
CA GLU A 186 -22.33 -5.16 4.25
C GLU A 186 -20.94 -4.59 4.59
N PHE A 187 -20.46 -4.85 5.79
CA PHE A 187 -19.13 -4.45 6.21
C PHE A 187 -18.05 -5.14 5.37
N GLU A 188 -18.17 -6.45 5.13
CA GLU A 188 -17.24 -7.19 4.26
C GLU A 188 -17.30 -6.71 2.79
N ALA A 189 -18.50 -6.38 2.29
CA ALA A 189 -18.64 -5.82 0.95
C ALA A 189 -17.95 -4.45 0.84
N MET A 190 -18.07 -3.59 1.85
CA MET A 190 -17.35 -2.33 1.93
C MET A 190 -15.83 -2.57 1.96
N LEU A 191 -15.33 -3.52 2.76
CA LEU A 191 -13.90 -3.83 2.81
C LEU A 191 -13.35 -4.34 1.47
N LYS A 192 -14.15 -5.09 0.71
CA LYS A 192 -13.76 -5.54 -0.64
C LYS A 192 -13.50 -4.37 -1.59
N THR A 193 -14.20 -3.25 -1.44
CA THR A 193 -13.95 -2.06 -2.28
C THR A 193 -12.58 -1.41 -2.01
N LYS A 194 -11.89 -1.78 -0.92
CA LYS A 194 -10.56 -1.27 -0.57
C LYS A 194 -9.43 -1.95 -1.34
N THR A 195 -9.76 -2.91 -2.18
CA THR A 195 -8.78 -3.72 -2.90
C THR A 195 -9.24 -3.97 -4.33
N GLN A 196 -8.33 -3.80 -5.28
CA GLN A 196 -8.50 -4.17 -6.68
C GLN A 196 -7.44 -5.21 -7.05
N VAL A 197 -7.88 -6.30 -7.67
CA VAL A 197 -7.00 -7.34 -8.22
C VAL A 197 -7.08 -7.28 -9.74
N THR A 198 -5.92 -7.22 -10.39
CA THR A 198 -5.77 -7.17 -11.85
C THR A 198 -4.89 -8.34 -12.28
N PRO A 199 -5.35 -9.22 -13.19
CA PRO A 199 -4.51 -10.27 -13.73
C PRO A 199 -3.25 -9.70 -14.39
N LEU A 200 -2.10 -10.20 -14.02
CA LEU A 200 -0.80 -9.79 -14.54
C LEU A 200 0.15 -10.99 -14.47
N LYS A 201 0.77 -11.35 -15.58
CA LYS A 201 1.76 -12.42 -15.60
C LYS A 201 3.15 -11.80 -15.51
N ALA A 202 3.82 -12.03 -14.38
CA ALA A 202 5.23 -11.71 -14.24
C ALA A 202 6.11 -12.84 -14.78
N ASP A 203 7.32 -12.50 -15.23
CA ASP A 203 8.36 -13.42 -15.65
C ASP A 203 9.67 -13.19 -14.89
N THR A 204 10.78 -13.72 -15.38
CA THR A 204 12.10 -13.62 -14.73
C THR A 204 13.02 -12.59 -15.39
N GLU A 205 12.47 -11.72 -16.21
CA GLU A 205 13.21 -10.63 -16.84
C GLU A 205 13.26 -9.38 -15.96
N TRP A 206 14.10 -8.44 -16.31
CA TRP A 206 14.11 -7.13 -15.67
C TRP A 206 12.95 -6.27 -16.16
N HIS A 207 12.20 -5.72 -15.22
CA HIS A 207 11.08 -4.82 -15.47
C HIS A 207 11.26 -3.49 -14.75
N VAL A 208 10.59 -2.47 -15.27
CA VAL A 208 10.47 -1.17 -14.61
C VAL A 208 9.02 -0.98 -14.20
N LEU A 209 8.77 -0.94 -12.89
CA LEU A 209 7.46 -0.56 -12.37
C LEU A 209 7.44 0.91 -11.98
N THR A 210 6.26 1.52 -12.09
CA THR A 210 5.97 2.84 -11.56
C THR A 210 4.72 2.76 -10.71
N LEU A 211 4.83 3.20 -9.45
CA LEU A 211 3.71 3.30 -8.52
C LEU A 211 3.49 4.77 -8.17
N VAL A 212 2.30 5.28 -8.44
CA VAL A 212 1.90 6.67 -8.17
C VAL A 212 0.75 6.69 -7.18
N THR A 213 0.78 7.62 -6.23
CA THR A 213 -0.39 7.99 -5.42
C THR A 213 -0.67 9.48 -5.60
N GLU A 214 -1.91 9.82 -5.97
CA GLU A 214 -2.36 11.18 -6.20
C GLU A 214 -3.79 11.35 -5.68
N GLY A 215 -3.97 12.16 -4.63
CA GLY A 215 -5.24 12.26 -3.93
C GLY A 215 -5.80 10.90 -3.51
N TYR A 216 -6.99 10.57 -4.00
CA TYR A 216 -7.66 9.28 -3.72
C TYR A 216 -7.28 8.15 -4.69
N GLU A 217 -6.32 8.34 -5.56
CA GLU A 217 -5.97 7.37 -6.59
C GLU A 217 -4.58 6.77 -6.38
N MET A 218 -4.48 5.46 -6.63
CA MET A 218 -3.22 4.74 -6.78
C MET A 218 -3.17 4.15 -8.19
N ARG A 219 -2.08 4.38 -8.91
CA ARG A 219 -1.84 3.87 -10.26
C ARG A 219 -0.57 3.04 -10.31
N PHE A 220 -0.61 1.99 -11.08
CA PHE A 220 0.54 1.12 -11.31
C PHE A 220 0.76 0.91 -12.80
N SER A 221 1.98 1.11 -13.23
CA SER A 221 2.43 0.85 -14.60
C SER A 221 3.63 -0.11 -14.59
N LEU A 222 3.74 -0.93 -15.63
CA LEU A 222 4.85 -1.85 -15.86
C LEU A 222 5.42 -1.59 -17.25
N ASP A 223 6.73 -1.38 -17.34
CA ASP A 223 7.45 -1.08 -18.58
C ASP A 223 6.81 0.08 -19.37
N GLY A 224 6.43 1.12 -18.63
CA GLY A 224 5.79 2.32 -19.17
C GLY A 224 4.32 2.14 -19.61
N LYS A 225 3.73 0.96 -19.43
CA LYS A 225 2.34 0.67 -19.79
C LYS A 225 1.46 0.67 -18.54
N PRO A 226 0.34 1.41 -18.50
CA PRO A 226 -0.64 1.32 -17.41
C PRO A 226 -1.17 -0.11 -17.26
N VAL A 227 -1.20 -0.61 -16.02
CA VAL A 227 -1.71 -1.94 -15.66
C VAL A 227 -2.98 -1.83 -14.86
N ALA A 228 -2.99 -0.98 -13.82
CA ALA A 228 -4.14 -0.81 -12.94
C ALA A 228 -4.19 0.60 -12.34
N ALA A 229 -5.42 1.04 -12.05
CA ALA A 229 -5.70 2.22 -11.25
C ALA A 229 -6.86 1.91 -10.30
N HIS A 230 -6.71 2.27 -9.03
CA HIS A 230 -7.73 2.07 -8.01
C HIS A 230 -7.96 3.35 -7.22
N ARG A 231 -9.22 3.61 -6.86
CA ARG A 231 -9.60 4.79 -6.07
C ARG A 231 -10.10 4.37 -4.69
N SER A 232 -9.51 4.94 -3.64
CA SER A 232 -9.96 4.76 -2.26
C SER A 232 -9.55 5.95 -1.40
N PRO A 233 -10.38 6.34 -0.40
CA PRO A 233 -10.06 7.47 0.47
C PRO A 233 -8.76 7.34 1.24
N GLY A 234 -8.32 6.13 1.54
CA GLY A 234 -7.11 5.90 2.31
C GLY A 234 -5.82 6.23 1.57
N TYR A 235 -5.84 6.35 0.24
CA TYR A 235 -4.68 6.77 -0.53
C TYR A 235 -4.31 8.23 -0.30
N ALA A 236 -5.30 9.09 -0.05
CA ALA A 236 -5.06 10.46 0.40
C ALA A 236 -4.50 10.44 1.82
N HIS A 237 -3.30 10.99 1.98
CA HIS A 237 -2.63 11.12 3.26
C HIS A 237 -1.63 12.26 3.20
N ASP A 238 -1.61 13.11 4.22
CA ASP A 238 -0.83 14.35 4.20
C ASP A 238 0.67 14.11 4.18
N MET A 239 1.12 12.98 4.74
CA MET A 239 2.55 12.66 4.82
C MET A 239 2.79 11.16 4.72
N LYS A 240 3.13 10.67 3.55
CA LYS A 240 3.68 9.33 3.34
C LYS A 240 5.16 9.38 3.70
N ARG A 241 5.48 9.03 4.96
CA ARG A 241 6.83 9.20 5.52
C ARG A 241 7.83 8.24 4.95
N TRP A 242 7.42 6.99 4.73
CA TRP A 242 8.30 5.95 4.25
C TRP A 242 7.74 5.28 2.99
N PHE A 243 8.62 5.03 2.07
CA PHE A 243 8.46 4.03 1.03
C PHE A 243 9.06 2.72 1.51
N SER A 244 8.42 1.59 1.22
CA SER A 244 8.89 0.29 1.68
C SER A 244 8.70 -0.82 0.66
N PHE A 245 9.63 -1.78 0.71
CA PHE A 245 9.50 -3.10 0.11
C PHE A 245 9.18 -4.13 1.19
N LEU A 246 8.21 -5.00 0.93
CA LEU A 246 8.05 -6.27 1.62
C LEU A 246 8.19 -7.39 0.60
N ALA A 247 9.11 -8.32 0.85
CA ALA A 247 9.32 -9.45 -0.03
C ALA A 247 9.15 -10.75 0.74
N ASN A 248 8.24 -11.61 0.25
CA ASN A 248 8.09 -12.98 0.73
C ASN A 248 8.98 -13.96 -0.04
N SER A 249 9.69 -13.46 -1.06
CA SER A 249 10.55 -14.22 -1.95
C SER A 249 11.87 -13.50 -2.13
N THR A 250 12.79 -14.15 -2.85
CA THR A 250 13.97 -13.48 -3.37
C THR A 250 13.55 -12.54 -4.49
N VAL A 251 13.85 -11.26 -4.31
CA VAL A 251 13.62 -10.20 -5.29
C VAL A 251 14.90 -9.42 -5.49
N TRP A 252 15.22 -9.10 -6.72
CA TRP A 252 16.33 -8.23 -7.07
C TRP A 252 15.82 -6.86 -7.44
N ILE A 253 16.36 -5.85 -6.80
CA ILE A 253 16.02 -4.44 -7.03
C ILE A 253 17.30 -3.75 -7.50
N ASP A 254 17.18 -3.02 -8.59
CA ASP A 254 18.28 -2.21 -9.11
C ASP A 254 17.91 -0.72 -8.90
N ASP A 255 17.59 0.02 -9.90
CA ASP A 255 17.37 1.47 -9.84
C ASP A 255 16.06 1.82 -9.09
N VAL A 256 16.16 2.64 -8.03
CA VAL A 256 15.01 3.16 -7.28
C VAL A 256 15.02 4.69 -7.30
N LYS A 257 13.92 5.29 -7.74
CA LYS A 257 13.70 6.73 -7.70
C LYS A 257 12.41 7.06 -6.94
N ILE A 258 12.48 8.00 -6.00
CA ILE A 258 11.33 8.51 -5.23
C ILE A 258 11.07 9.95 -5.67
N TYR A 259 9.84 10.24 -6.05
CA TYR A 259 9.40 11.56 -6.50
C TYR A 259 8.27 12.10 -5.62
N LYS A 260 8.34 13.38 -5.33
CA LYS A 260 7.27 14.16 -4.71
C LYS A 260 6.58 15.01 -5.77
N VAL A 261 5.25 14.98 -5.81
CA VAL A 261 4.42 15.87 -6.62
C VAL A 261 3.83 16.98 -5.73
N ARG A 262 3.42 16.63 -4.53
CA ARG A 262 2.89 17.57 -3.53
C ARG A 262 3.33 17.19 -2.10
#